data_27b54de9bb45bf998d37ab67c9751de9
#
_entry.id   27b54de9bb45bf998d37ab67c9751de9
#
_cell.length_a   1.000
_cell.length_b   1.000
_cell.length_c   1.000
_cell.angle_alpha   90.00
_cell.angle_beta   90.00
_cell.angle_gamma   90.00
#
_symmetry.space_group_name_H-M   'P 1'
#
loop_
_entity.id
_entity.type
_entity.pdbx_description
1 polymer ?
#
loop_
_entity_poly.entity_id
_entity_poly.type
_entity_poly.pdbx_seq_one_letter_code
_entity_poly.pdbx_strand_id
1 'polypeptide(L)'
;MSSSEQGRERRAHKRYSVSFRVSLLRQDSQEMAAEVTQLSAGGCFVATGSEVREGDLVKLQIDIPDHGDLTIWGEVVYRAEGRGFGLRFSAFSQGGARDKLAMILDEEERRA
;
A
#
# COMPACT_ATOMS: atom_id res chain seq x y z
N MET A 1 -24.75 12.12 -13.75
CA MET A 1 -24.07 11.07 -13.00
C MET A 1 -24.11 11.32 -11.54
N SER A 2 -24.36 10.30 -10.80
CA SER A 2 -24.47 10.44 -9.36
C SER A 2 -23.09 10.46 -8.71
N SER A 3 -23.03 11.06 -7.53
CA SER A 3 -21.79 11.07 -6.73
C SER A 3 -21.33 9.67 -6.40
N SER A 4 -22.26 8.75 -6.21
CA SER A 4 -21.89 7.38 -5.84
C SER A 4 -21.16 6.66 -6.94
N GLU A 5 -21.51 6.94 -8.19
CA GLU A 5 -20.81 6.35 -9.31
C GLU A 5 -19.37 6.89 -9.38
N GLN A 6 -19.21 8.18 -9.17
CA GLN A 6 -17.89 8.76 -9.15
C GLN A 6 -17.06 8.19 -8.00
N GLY A 7 -17.69 7.94 -6.86
CA GLY A 7 -17.02 7.32 -5.74
C GLY A 7 -16.51 5.94 -6.08
N ARG A 8 -17.30 5.16 -6.81
CA ARG A 8 -16.86 3.84 -7.24
C ARG A 8 -15.73 3.92 -8.25
N GLU A 9 -15.77 4.90 -9.14
CA GLU A 9 -14.72 5.08 -10.12
C GLU A 9 -13.39 5.38 -9.48
N ARG A 10 -13.38 6.12 -8.37
CA ARG A 10 -12.15 6.40 -7.64
C ARG A 10 -11.59 5.15 -6.98
N ARG A 11 -12.40 4.12 -6.82
CA ARG A 11 -11.97 2.83 -6.31
C ARG A 11 -11.88 1.86 -7.48
N ALA A 12 -11.02 2.21 -8.44
CA ALA A 12 -10.84 1.37 -9.62
C ALA A 12 -10.34 -0.02 -9.27
N HIS A 13 -9.77 -0.18 -8.08
CA HIS A 13 -9.21 -1.45 -7.63
C HIS A 13 -9.88 -1.91 -6.36
N LYS A 14 -10.15 -3.20 -6.30
CA LYS A 14 -10.72 -3.81 -5.10
C LYS A 14 -9.68 -3.80 -3.99
N ARG A 15 -10.12 -3.54 -2.78
CA ARG A 15 -9.27 -3.50 -1.60
C ARG A 15 -9.49 -4.74 -0.75
N TYR A 16 -8.39 -5.26 -0.23
CA TYR A 16 -8.41 -6.45 0.62
C TYR A 16 -7.84 -6.11 1.98
N SER A 17 -8.48 -6.62 3.02
CA SER A 17 -7.94 -6.50 4.37
C SER A 17 -6.82 -7.50 4.53
N VAL A 18 -5.67 -7.02 4.97
CA VAL A 18 -4.50 -7.86 5.17
C VAL A 18 -3.82 -7.43 6.45
N SER A 19 -2.76 -8.14 6.82
CA SER A 19 -1.94 -7.77 7.97
C SER A 19 -0.50 -8.15 7.63
N PHE A 20 0.20 -7.25 6.96
CA PHE A 20 1.57 -7.49 6.52
C PHE A 20 2.51 -6.49 7.17
N ARG A 21 3.62 -6.98 7.71
CA ARG A 21 4.67 -6.09 8.21
C ARG A 21 5.28 -5.34 7.04
N VAL A 22 5.64 -4.09 7.28
CA VAL A 22 6.27 -3.28 6.26
C VAL A 22 7.35 -2.42 6.90
N SER A 23 8.46 -2.28 6.19
CA SER A 23 9.47 -1.28 6.49
C SER A 23 9.26 -0.10 5.58
N LEU A 24 9.17 1.08 6.18
CA LEU A 24 9.00 2.31 5.43
C LEU A 24 10.33 3.04 5.40
N LEU A 25 10.77 3.42 4.21
CA LEU A 25 11.97 4.21 4.06
C LEU A 25 11.60 5.54 3.41
N ARG A 26 11.78 6.62 4.17
CA ARG A 26 11.50 7.96 3.68
C ARG A 26 12.72 8.53 2.98
N GLN A 27 12.54 9.68 2.34
CA GLN A 27 13.62 10.33 1.63
C GLN A 27 14.79 10.73 2.53
N ASP A 28 14.51 10.95 3.81
CA ASP A 28 15.58 11.27 4.78
C ASP A 28 16.31 10.04 5.27
N SER A 29 16.05 8.89 4.67
CA SER A 29 16.71 7.61 4.99
C SER A 29 16.36 7.05 6.36
N GLN A 30 15.32 7.56 6.99
CA GLN A 30 14.88 7.01 8.26
C GLN A 30 13.94 5.84 7.99
N GLU A 31 14.30 4.68 8.54
CA GLU A 31 13.50 3.47 8.40
C GLU A 31 12.54 3.34 9.58
N MET A 32 11.29 2.97 9.28
CA MET A 32 10.28 2.81 10.31
C MET A 32 9.48 1.55 10.06
N ALA A 33 9.16 0.84 11.14
CA ALA A 33 8.32 -0.35 11.07
C ALA A 33 6.86 0.05 11.13
N ALA A 34 6.02 -0.65 10.36
CA ALA A 34 4.60 -0.37 10.31
C ALA A 34 3.87 -1.62 9.82
N GLU A 35 2.59 -1.48 9.55
CA GLU A 35 1.76 -2.60 9.08
C GLU A 35 0.88 -2.14 7.92
N VAL A 36 0.83 -2.95 6.87
CA VAL A 36 -0.12 -2.74 5.77
C VAL A 36 -1.39 -3.46 6.17
N THR A 37 -2.49 -2.73 6.29
CA THR A 37 -3.77 -3.32 6.70
C THR A 37 -4.80 -3.40 5.59
N GLN A 38 -4.59 -2.69 4.49
CA GLN A 38 -5.40 -2.81 3.27
C GLN A 38 -4.48 -2.77 2.06
N LEU A 39 -4.78 -3.60 1.07
CA LEU A 39 -3.95 -3.71 -0.12
C LEU A 39 -4.83 -3.80 -1.35
N SER A 40 -4.43 -3.12 -2.42
CA SER A 40 -5.08 -3.19 -3.71
C SER A 40 -4.02 -3.11 -4.81
N ALA A 41 -4.45 -3.24 -6.05
CA ALA A 41 -3.52 -3.12 -7.17
C ALA A 41 -2.93 -1.72 -7.30
N GLY A 42 -3.61 -0.70 -6.82
CA GLY A 42 -3.17 0.68 -6.96
C GLY A 42 -2.54 1.30 -5.73
N GLY A 43 -2.65 0.66 -4.58
CA GLY A 43 -2.13 1.26 -3.36
C GLY A 43 -2.40 0.44 -2.12
N CYS A 44 -2.13 1.05 -0.97
CA CYS A 44 -2.34 0.36 0.29
C CYS A 44 -2.59 1.38 1.40
N PHE A 45 -3.09 0.90 2.53
CA PHE A 45 -3.15 1.70 3.75
C PHE A 45 -2.09 1.18 4.72
N VAL A 46 -1.31 2.10 5.27
CA VAL A 46 -0.22 1.78 6.21
C VAL A 46 -0.62 2.30 7.59
N ALA A 47 -0.72 1.37 8.54
CA ALA A 47 -1.02 1.71 9.92
C ALA A 47 0.29 2.00 10.65
N THR A 48 0.42 3.21 11.16
CA THR A 48 1.63 3.65 11.85
C THR A 48 1.33 4.91 12.64
N GLY A 49 2.11 5.14 13.71
CA GLY A 49 2.07 6.39 14.43
C GLY A 49 3.03 7.43 13.87
N SER A 50 3.83 7.06 12.89
CA SER A 50 4.81 7.97 12.31
C SER A 50 4.14 9.04 11.48
N GLU A 51 4.73 10.23 11.47
CA GLU A 51 4.18 11.33 10.70
C GLU A 51 4.72 11.34 9.29
N VAL A 52 3.82 11.55 8.35
CA VAL A 52 4.16 11.76 6.95
C VAL A 52 3.30 12.91 6.45
N ARG A 53 3.60 13.41 5.27
CA ARG A 53 2.84 14.48 4.64
C ARG A 53 2.30 14.00 3.31
N GLU A 54 1.15 14.51 2.94
CA GLU A 54 0.61 14.24 1.61
C GLU A 54 1.63 14.68 0.57
N GLY A 55 1.85 13.85 -0.43
CA GLY A 55 2.85 14.09 -1.44
C GLY A 55 4.20 13.45 -1.16
N ASP A 56 4.46 13.02 0.06
CA ASP A 56 5.73 12.35 0.38
C ASP A 56 5.87 11.08 -0.43
N LEU A 57 7.08 10.82 -0.91
CA LEU A 57 7.43 9.57 -1.55
C LEU A 57 8.04 8.64 -0.52
N VAL A 58 7.53 7.43 -0.46
CA VAL A 58 7.95 6.45 0.53
C VAL A 58 8.24 5.14 -0.18
N LYS A 59 9.36 4.53 0.18
CA LYS A 59 9.68 3.19 -0.29
C LYS A 59 9.14 2.20 0.72
N LEU A 60 8.39 1.22 0.23
CA LEU A 60 7.81 0.17 1.05
C LEU A 60 8.53 -1.12 0.79
N GLN A 61 8.91 -1.80 1.85
CA GLN A 61 9.39 -3.17 1.76
C GLN A 61 8.41 -4.00 2.58
N ILE A 62 7.48 -4.65 1.89
CA ILE A 62 6.39 -5.38 2.52
C ILE A 62 6.77 -6.85 2.66
N ASP A 63 6.69 -7.36 3.88
CA ASP A 63 6.97 -8.76 4.15
C ASP A 63 5.71 -9.58 3.89
N ILE A 64 5.70 -10.32 2.80
CA ILE A 64 4.55 -11.12 2.39
C ILE A 64 4.78 -12.56 2.83
N PRO A 65 3.96 -13.11 3.72
CA PRO A 65 4.11 -14.50 4.14
C PRO A 65 4.13 -15.44 2.93
N ASP A 66 5.11 -16.32 2.91
CA ASP A 66 5.31 -17.33 1.86
C ASP A 66 5.78 -16.77 0.52
N HIS A 67 5.94 -15.46 0.38
CA HIS A 67 6.33 -14.84 -0.88
C HIS A 67 7.57 -13.96 -0.78
N GLY A 68 8.05 -13.70 0.43
CA GLY A 68 9.19 -12.82 0.63
C GLY A 68 8.81 -11.36 0.51
N ASP A 69 9.79 -10.52 0.27
CA ASP A 69 9.57 -9.08 0.28
C ASP A 69 9.03 -8.57 -1.05
N LEU A 70 8.13 -7.62 -0.95
CA LEU A 70 7.64 -6.86 -2.10
C LEU A 70 8.07 -5.42 -1.91
N THR A 71 8.89 -4.90 -2.81
CA THR A 71 9.42 -3.54 -2.71
C THR A 71 8.73 -2.65 -3.72
N ILE A 72 8.08 -1.59 -3.23
CA ILE A 72 7.31 -0.67 -4.07
C ILE A 72 7.52 0.75 -3.56
N TRP A 73 7.55 1.71 -4.48
CA TRP A 73 7.49 3.12 -4.13
C TRP A 73 6.05 3.59 -4.18
N GLY A 74 5.68 4.48 -3.26
CA GLY A 74 4.35 5.06 -3.24
C GLY A 74 4.37 6.51 -2.83
N GLU A 75 3.28 7.19 -3.12
CA GLU A 75 3.06 8.57 -2.75
C GLU A 75 1.93 8.63 -1.72
N VAL A 76 2.15 9.41 -0.65
CA VAL A 76 1.12 9.60 0.37
C VAL A 76 0.00 10.44 -0.22
N VAL A 77 -1.20 9.89 -0.29
CA VAL A 77 -2.34 10.59 -0.89
C VAL A 77 -3.34 11.10 0.14
N TYR A 78 -3.35 10.52 1.35
CA TYR A 78 -4.12 11.08 2.45
C TYR A 78 -3.58 10.55 3.78
N ARG A 79 -3.94 11.25 4.85
CA ARG A 79 -3.56 10.83 6.20
C ARG A 79 -4.82 10.59 7.01
N ALA A 80 -4.80 9.55 7.84
CA ALA A 80 -5.81 9.30 8.85
C ALA A 80 -5.12 9.54 10.18
N GLU A 81 -5.32 10.72 10.75
CA GLU A 81 -4.57 11.16 11.92
C GLU A 81 -4.67 10.16 13.06
N GLY A 82 -3.52 9.80 13.62
CA GLY A 82 -3.44 8.84 14.70
C GLY A 82 -3.55 7.38 14.26
N ARG A 83 -3.79 7.10 12.97
CA ARG A 83 -3.96 5.73 12.49
C ARG A 83 -3.00 5.35 11.39
N GLY A 84 -2.63 6.28 10.52
CA GLY A 84 -1.74 5.95 9.42
C GLY A 84 -2.03 6.79 8.20
N PHE A 85 -1.74 6.21 7.03
CA PHE A 85 -1.90 6.97 5.79
C PHE A 85 -2.13 6.03 4.60
N GLY A 86 -2.75 6.59 3.56
CA GLY A 86 -2.96 5.88 2.31
C GLY A 86 -1.89 6.21 1.32
N LEU A 87 -1.42 5.19 0.59
CA LEU A 87 -0.41 5.32 -0.44
C LEU A 87 -0.96 4.92 -1.79
N ARG A 88 -0.56 5.65 -2.82
CA ARG A 88 -0.78 5.25 -4.20
C ARG A 88 0.56 4.77 -4.74
N PHE A 89 0.58 3.55 -5.30
CA PHE A 89 1.82 3.02 -5.86
C PHE A 89 2.24 3.81 -7.09
N SER A 90 3.50 4.23 -7.12
CA SER A 90 4.01 5.03 -8.21
C SER A 90 5.01 4.28 -9.08
N ALA A 91 5.72 3.32 -8.51
CA ALA A 91 6.70 2.53 -9.26
C ALA A 91 7.00 1.24 -8.52
N PHE A 92 7.43 0.22 -9.26
CA PHE A 92 7.87 -1.05 -8.70
C PHE A 92 9.38 -1.14 -8.86
N SER A 93 10.07 -1.36 -7.75
CA SER A 93 11.53 -1.32 -7.73
C SER A 93 12.20 -2.58 -8.27
N GLN A 94 11.47 -3.69 -8.25
CA GLN A 94 12.04 -4.99 -8.61
C GLN A 94 11.36 -5.53 -9.85
N GLY A 95 12.13 -6.23 -10.68
CA GLY A 95 11.53 -6.99 -11.78
C GLY A 95 10.59 -8.04 -11.20
N GLY A 96 9.39 -8.15 -11.76
CA GLY A 96 8.40 -9.08 -11.27
C GLY A 96 7.58 -8.61 -10.09
N ALA A 97 7.86 -7.42 -9.54
CA ALA A 97 7.11 -6.93 -8.38
C ALA A 97 5.63 -6.75 -8.70
N ARG A 98 5.32 -6.25 -9.89
CA ARG A 98 3.93 -6.09 -10.31
C ARG A 98 3.22 -7.43 -10.39
N ASP A 99 3.91 -8.42 -10.95
CA ASP A 99 3.34 -9.77 -11.06
C ASP A 99 3.16 -10.40 -9.69
N LYS A 100 4.11 -10.18 -8.79
CA LYS A 100 4.00 -10.68 -7.43
C LYS A 100 2.80 -10.05 -6.72
N LEU A 101 2.60 -8.76 -6.88
CA LEU A 101 1.44 -8.09 -6.29
C LEU A 101 0.15 -8.69 -6.84
N ALA A 102 0.06 -8.90 -8.14
CA ALA A 102 -1.13 -9.47 -8.75
C ALA A 102 -1.42 -10.87 -8.18
N MET A 103 -0.39 -11.67 -7.98
CA MET A 103 -0.54 -13.00 -7.42
C MET A 103 -1.04 -12.96 -5.98
N ILE A 104 -0.52 -12.02 -5.19
CA ILE A 104 -0.93 -11.86 -3.80
C ILE A 104 -2.41 -11.46 -3.73
N LEU A 105 -2.82 -10.52 -4.57
CA LEU A 105 -4.21 -10.07 -4.60
C LEU A 105 -5.15 -11.18 -5.04
N ASP A 106 -4.71 -12.01 -5.97
CA ASP A 106 -5.49 -13.16 -6.42
C ASP A 106 -5.69 -14.15 -5.28
N GLU A 107 -4.66 -14.38 -4.46
CA GLU A 107 -4.79 -15.24 -3.29
C GLU A 107 -5.78 -14.65 -2.28
N GLU A 108 -5.74 -13.33 -2.07
CA GLU A 108 -6.67 -12.70 -1.15
C GLU A 108 -8.10 -12.80 -1.67
N GLU A 109 -8.28 -12.70 -2.97
CA GLU A 109 -9.59 -12.86 -3.57
C GLU A 109 -10.14 -14.26 -3.32
N ARG A 110 -9.29 -15.26 -3.40
CA ARG A 110 -9.72 -16.66 -3.18
C ARG A 110 -10.06 -16.95 -1.73
N ARG A 111 -9.47 -16.18 -0.78
CA ARG A 111 -9.78 -16.33 0.64
C ARG A 111 -11.08 -15.64 1.03
N ALA A 112 -11.47 -14.64 0.29
CA ALA A 112 -12.62 -13.81 0.64
C ALA A 112 -13.95 -14.55 0.51
#